data_0b19e80bcbdf0f7f3e72212d286dfea2
#
_entry.id   0b19e80bcbdf0f7f3e72212d286dfea2
#
_cell.length_a   1.000
_cell.length_b   1.000
_cell.length_c   1.000
_cell.angle_alpha   90.00
_cell.angle_beta   90.00
_cell.angle_gamma   90.00
#
_symmetry.space_group_name_H-M   'P 1'
#
loop_
_entity.id
_entity.type
_entity.pdbx_description
1 polymer ?
#
loop_
_entity_poly.entity_id
_entity_poly.type
_entity_poly.pdbx_seq_one_letter_code
_entity_poly.pdbx_strand_id
1 'polypeptide(L)'
;ETSKLSFGKKGSLWFAALNVLQLVGWTAIMIYDGALAANGIAGVGAWLWCLVIGALILVWILIGLTDLGRINQVVMVLLFVLTLVMCKVIFFGGNGIMTAQDDSLSFGAAVELAVAMPLSWLPLISDYTREAEKPFAATLASTVTYGVVSCWMYLIGMGAAIYTGQSDIAQILLQAGLGVAGLLIVVFSTVTVSYTHLRAHETDSYLV
;
A
#
# COMPACT_ATOMS: atom_id res chain seq x y z
N GLU A 1 -21.54 9.29 0.89
CA GLU A 1 -22.86 9.50 1.51
C GLU A 1 -22.79 9.86 2.99
N THR A 2 -21.88 9.27 3.76
CA THR A 2 -21.71 9.54 5.21
C THR A 2 -21.45 11.02 5.49
N SER A 3 -20.64 11.68 4.66
CA SER A 3 -20.35 13.12 4.79
C SER A 3 -21.56 14.01 4.46
N LYS A 4 -22.52 13.53 3.66
CA LYS A 4 -23.77 14.28 3.37
C LYS A 4 -24.65 14.44 4.60
N LEU A 5 -24.64 13.47 5.51
CA LEU A 5 -25.42 13.51 6.75
C LEU A 5 -24.90 14.59 7.71
N SER A 6 -23.56 14.74 7.79
CA SER A 6 -22.93 15.69 8.75
C SER A 6 -22.72 17.08 8.16
N PHE A 7 -22.43 17.21 6.85
CA PHE A 7 -21.97 18.46 6.22
C PHE A 7 -22.88 18.95 5.08
N GLY A 8 -23.99 18.25 4.81
CA GLY A 8 -24.91 18.57 3.71
C GLY A 8 -24.29 18.39 2.32
N LYS A 9 -25.09 18.70 1.27
CA LYS A 9 -24.67 18.50 -0.13
C LYS A 9 -23.41 19.29 -0.53
N LYS A 10 -23.29 20.55 -0.10
CA LYS A 10 -22.13 21.39 -0.45
C LYS A 10 -20.86 20.97 0.31
N GLY A 11 -20.99 20.64 1.60
CA GLY A 11 -19.88 20.15 2.39
C GLY A 11 -19.35 18.79 1.90
N SER A 12 -20.24 17.89 1.49
CA SER A 12 -19.83 16.59 0.97
C SER A 12 -19.01 16.67 -0.33
N LEU A 13 -19.20 17.69 -1.15
CA LEU A 13 -18.37 17.92 -2.35
C LEU A 13 -16.91 18.24 -1.99
N TRP A 14 -16.67 19.01 -0.92
CA TRP A 14 -15.32 19.27 -0.45
C TRP A 14 -14.63 17.99 0.03
N PHE A 15 -15.34 17.16 0.79
CA PHE A 15 -14.81 15.87 1.23
C PHE A 15 -14.50 14.94 0.05
N ALA A 16 -15.39 14.91 -0.96
CA ALA A 16 -15.15 14.13 -2.18
C ALA A 16 -13.91 14.63 -2.94
N ALA A 17 -13.77 15.95 -3.10
CA ALA A 17 -12.60 16.54 -3.77
C ALA A 17 -11.30 16.23 -3.02
N LEU A 18 -11.30 16.34 -1.69
CA LEU A 18 -10.13 16.00 -0.87
C LEU A 18 -9.81 14.50 -0.94
N ASN A 19 -10.83 13.63 -0.97
CA ASN A 19 -10.63 12.20 -1.11
C ASN A 19 -10.02 11.85 -2.48
N VAL A 20 -10.49 12.48 -3.56
CA VAL A 20 -9.89 12.32 -4.90
C VAL A 20 -8.42 12.75 -4.89
N LEU A 21 -8.11 13.92 -4.32
CA LEU A 21 -6.74 14.42 -4.22
C LEU A 21 -5.85 13.44 -3.45
N GLN A 22 -6.36 12.90 -2.34
CA GLN A 22 -5.66 11.89 -1.54
C GLN A 22 -5.39 10.62 -2.35
N LEU A 23 -6.38 10.10 -3.10
CA LEU A 23 -6.22 8.90 -3.92
C LEU A 23 -5.19 9.10 -5.03
N VAL A 24 -5.19 10.27 -5.68
CA VAL A 24 -4.16 10.64 -6.66
C VAL A 24 -2.78 10.67 -6.01
N GLY A 25 -2.65 11.25 -4.82
CA GLY A 25 -1.40 11.28 -4.07
C GLY A 25 -0.90 9.86 -3.75
N TRP A 26 -1.76 8.99 -3.23
CA TRP A 26 -1.41 7.60 -2.94
C TRP A 26 -1.00 6.83 -4.19
N THR A 27 -1.72 7.00 -5.30
CA THR A 27 -1.38 6.36 -6.57
C THR A 27 0.00 6.80 -7.06
N ALA A 28 0.33 8.09 -6.94
CA ALA A 28 1.64 8.62 -7.32
C ALA A 28 2.76 8.02 -6.45
N ILE A 29 2.57 7.93 -5.12
CA ILE A 29 3.53 7.30 -4.21
C ILE A 29 3.74 5.84 -4.58
N MET A 30 2.67 5.07 -4.79
CA MET A 30 2.76 3.66 -5.17
C MET A 30 3.50 3.45 -6.49
N ILE A 31 3.23 4.28 -7.51
CA ILE A 31 3.96 4.22 -8.79
C ILE A 31 5.44 4.51 -8.57
N TYR A 32 5.77 5.49 -7.74
CA TYR A 32 7.15 5.85 -7.45
C TYR A 32 7.89 4.73 -6.70
N ASP A 33 7.29 4.14 -5.68
CA ASP A 33 7.88 3.02 -4.92
C ASP A 33 8.07 1.78 -5.81
N GLY A 34 7.09 1.47 -6.65
CA GLY A 34 7.22 0.42 -7.66
C GLY A 34 8.33 0.72 -8.67
N ALA A 35 8.49 1.98 -9.06
CA ALA A 35 9.56 2.41 -9.97
C ALA A 35 10.95 2.30 -9.33
N LEU A 36 11.08 2.62 -8.04
CA LEU A 36 12.32 2.40 -7.29
C LEU A 36 12.67 0.91 -7.24
N ALA A 37 11.70 0.04 -6.94
CA ALA A 37 11.89 -1.40 -6.93
C ALA A 37 12.30 -1.92 -8.32
N ALA A 38 11.64 -1.47 -9.39
CA ALA A 38 11.98 -1.84 -10.77
C ALA A 38 13.36 -1.31 -11.19
N ASN A 39 13.72 -0.10 -10.76
CA ASN A 39 15.04 0.46 -11.02
C ASN A 39 16.15 -0.30 -10.29
N GLY A 40 15.85 -0.94 -9.16
CA GLY A 40 16.77 -1.86 -8.48
C GLY A 40 17.07 -3.13 -9.29
N ILE A 41 16.16 -3.52 -10.21
CA ILE A 41 16.36 -4.66 -11.14
C ILE A 41 17.15 -4.21 -12.38
N ALA A 42 16.74 -3.11 -12.98
CA ALA A 42 17.35 -2.57 -14.18
C ALA A 42 17.49 -1.05 -14.06
N GLY A 43 18.72 -0.60 -13.85
CA GLY A 43 19.08 0.78 -13.52
C GLY A 43 18.99 1.76 -14.71
N VAL A 44 17.82 1.85 -15.34
CA VAL A 44 17.58 2.74 -16.48
C VAL A 44 17.04 4.12 -16.08
N GLY A 45 16.77 4.30 -14.80
CA GLY A 45 16.24 5.54 -14.22
C GLY A 45 14.78 5.42 -13.74
N ALA A 46 14.52 5.86 -12.51
CA ALA A 46 13.21 5.72 -11.87
C ALA A 46 12.08 6.40 -12.66
N TRP A 47 12.35 7.54 -13.33
CA TRP A 47 11.35 8.25 -14.12
C TRP A 47 10.79 7.42 -15.28
N LEU A 48 11.64 6.63 -15.94
CA LEU A 48 11.23 5.74 -17.03
C LEU A 48 10.32 4.62 -16.48
N TRP A 49 10.69 4.06 -15.34
CA TRP A 49 9.88 3.05 -14.67
C TRP A 49 8.54 3.61 -14.18
N CYS A 50 8.47 4.87 -13.73
CA CYS A 50 7.20 5.52 -13.43
C CYS A 50 6.28 5.56 -14.65
N LEU A 51 6.81 5.90 -15.83
CA LEU A 51 6.04 5.88 -17.07
C LEU A 51 5.58 4.47 -17.45
N VAL A 52 6.45 3.48 -17.35
CA VAL A 52 6.11 2.07 -17.66
C VAL A 52 5.03 1.55 -16.72
N ILE A 53 5.19 1.73 -15.41
CA ILE A 53 4.22 1.25 -14.41
C ILE A 53 2.89 2.01 -14.56
N GLY A 54 2.93 3.32 -14.75
CA GLY A 54 1.73 4.12 -15.01
C GLY A 54 0.99 3.67 -16.28
N ALA A 55 1.73 3.41 -17.36
CA ALA A 55 1.16 2.89 -18.60
C ALA A 55 0.56 1.48 -18.42
N LEU A 56 1.22 0.59 -17.67
CA LEU A 56 0.68 -0.73 -17.34
C LEU A 56 -0.63 -0.63 -16.55
N ILE A 57 -0.71 0.26 -15.58
CA ILE A 57 -1.94 0.49 -14.81
C ILE A 57 -3.06 0.99 -15.74
N LEU A 58 -2.77 1.97 -16.61
CA LEU A 58 -3.75 2.47 -17.58
C LEU A 58 -4.23 1.39 -18.55
N VAL A 59 -3.31 0.62 -19.13
CA VAL A 59 -3.64 -0.51 -20.01
C VAL A 59 -4.53 -1.52 -19.27
N TRP A 60 -4.21 -1.80 -18.02
CA TRP A 60 -4.98 -2.73 -17.20
C TRP A 60 -6.40 -2.25 -16.93
N ILE A 61 -6.57 -0.96 -16.65
CA ILE A 61 -7.91 -0.33 -16.50
C ILE A 61 -8.68 -0.40 -17.81
N LEU A 62 -8.04 -0.07 -18.95
CA LEU A 62 -8.69 -0.03 -20.27
C LEU A 62 -9.14 -1.42 -20.75
N ILE A 63 -8.37 -2.47 -20.44
CA ILE A 63 -8.74 -3.85 -20.80
C ILE A 63 -9.92 -4.36 -19.97
N GLY A 64 -10.21 -3.71 -18.83
CA GLY A 64 -11.37 -4.04 -18.00
C GLY A 64 -11.33 -5.48 -17.48
N LEU A 65 -10.16 -5.97 -17.10
CA LEU A 65 -9.99 -7.34 -16.59
C LEU A 65 -10.83 -7.53 -15.33
N THR A 66 -12.00 -8.14 -15.49
CA THR A 66 -12.96 -8.38 -14.40
C THR A 66 -12.51 -9.51 -13.47
N ASP A 67 -11.59 -10.36 -13.89
CA ASP A 67 -11.23 -11.62 -13.21
C ASP A 67 -9.87 -11.54 -12.47
N LEU A 68 -9.52 -10.36 -11.96
CA LEU A 68 -8.28 -10.12 -11.22
C LEU A 68 -8.25 -10.76 -9.82
N GLY A 69 -9.37 -11.28 -9.34
CA GLY A 69 -9.46 -11.87 -8.02
C GLY A 69 -8.42 -12.96 -7.77
N ARG A 70 -8.19 -13.83 -8.75
CA ARG A 70 -7.19 -14.92 -8.65
C ARG A 70 -5.75 -14.40 -8.68
N ILE A 71 -5.46 -13.46 -9.58
CA ILE A 71 -4.11 -12.86 -9.68
C ILE A 71 -3.79 -12.11 -8.39
N ASN A 72 -4.73 -11.31 -7.90
CA ASN A 72 -4.58 -10.58 -6.64
C ASN A 72 -4.35 -11.54 -5.45
N GLN A 73 -5.08 -12.66 -5.37
CA GLN A 73 -4.86 -13.67 -4.34
C GLN A 73 -3.46 -14.27 -4.40
N VAL A 74 -2.96 -14.61 -5.59
CA VAL A 74 -1.60 -15.13 -5.77
C VAL A 74 -0.56 -14.12 -5.32
N VAL A 75 -0.70 -12.86 -5.75
CA VAL A 75 0.21 -11.76 -5.36
C VAL A 75 0.18 -11.53 -3.85
N MET A 76 -1.00 -11.55 -3.22
CA MET A 76 -1.13 -11.43 -1.76
C MET A 76 -0.43 -12.57 -1.01
N VAL A 77 -0.56 -13.82 -1.49
CA VAL A 77 0.15 -14.96 -0.90
C VAL A 77 1.65 -14.80 -1.06
N LEU A 78 2.13 -14.39 -2.25
CA LEU A 78 3.56 -14.15 -2.48
C LEU A 78 4.10 -13.02 -1.59
N LEU A 79 3.35 -11.94 -1.42
CA LEU A 79 3.72 -10.86 -0.49
C LEU A 79 3.77 -11.36 0.95
N PHE A 80 2.79 -12.15 1.37
CA PHE A 80 2.79 -12.71 2.72
C PHE A 80 4.01 -13.61 2.95
N VAL A 81 4.33 -14.50 1.99
CA VAL A 81 5.55 -15.32 2.05
C VAL A 81 6.79 -14.44 2.10
N LEU A 82 6.85 -13.38 1.29
CA LEU A 82 7.96 -12.43 1.30
C LEU A 82 8.14 -11.79 2.69
N THR A 83 7.05 -11.37 3.34
CA THR A 83 7.12 -10.80 4.70
C THR A 83 7.59 -11.83 5.74
N LEU A 84 7.22 -13.09 5.61
CA LEU A 84 7.73 -14.17 6.50
C LEU A 84 9.22 -14.41 6.30
N VAL A 85 9.71 -14.39 5.06
CA VAL A 85 11.14 -14.51 4.77
C VAL A 85 11.90 -13.32 5.33
N MET A 86 11.37 -12.09 5.13
CA MET A 86 11.94 -10.88 5.72
C MET A 86 11.99 -10.96 7.23
N CYS A 87 10.91 -11.40 7.87
CA CYS A 87 10.85 -11.60 9.31
C CYS A 87 11.98 -12.56 9.79
N LYS A 88 12.17 -13.69 9.08
CA LYS A 88 13.24 -14.63 9.39
C LYS A 88 14.62 -13.98 9.26
N VAL A 89 14.88 -13.24 8.19
CA VAL A 89 16.18 -12.59 7.95
C VAL A 89 16.46 -11.53 9.01
N ILE A 90 15.47 -10.70 9.35
CA ILE A 90 15.63 -9.59 10.28
C ILE A 90 15.79 -10.09 11.72
N PHE A 91 14.92 -10.98 12.18
CA PHE A 91 14.89 -11.36 13.60
C PHE A 91 15.75 -12.58 13.95
N PHE A 92 16.08 -13.41 12.97
CA PHE A 92 16.85 -14.65 13.19
C PHE A 92 18.17 -14.71 12.41
N GLY A 93 18.48 -13.69 11.58
CA GLY A 93 19.68 -13.66 10.74
C GLY A 93 21.00 -13.35 11.47
N GLY A 94 20.95 -12.95 12.73
CA GLY A 94 22.13 -12.83 13.62
C GLY A 94 23.14 -11.70 13.30
N ASN A 95 23.00 -10.99 12.20
CA ASN A 95 23.94 -9.97 11.71
C ASN A 95 23.34 -8.56 11.65
N GLY A 96 22.33 -8.26 12.47
CA GLY A 96 21.72 -6.94 12.50
C GLY A 96 22.73 -5.84 12.87
N ILE A 97 22.89 -4.87 12.00
CA ILE A 97 23.57 -3.63 12.33
C ILE A 97 22.60 -2.82 13.17
N MET A 98 22.87 -2.68 14.46
CA MET A 98 22.16 -1.70 15.28
C MET A 98 22.65 -0.32 14.84
N THR A 99 21.89 0.33 13.96
CA THR A 99 22.15 1.74 13.64
C THR A 99 21.95 2.60 14.87
N ALA A 100 22.75 3.64 14.99
CA ALA A 100 22.61 4.61 16.07
C ALA A 100 21.16 5.15 16.08
N GLN A 101 20.61 5.30 17.26
CA GLN A 101 19.29 5.88 17.46
C GLN A 101 19.26 7.28 16.85
N ASP A 102 18.39 7.50 15.89
CA ASP A 102 18.15 8.80 15.30
C ASP A 102 16.94 9.44 16.00
N ASP A 103 17.18 10.42 16.83
CA ASP A 103 16.16 11.16 17.58
C ASP A 103 15.54 12.30 16.74
N SER A 104 15.74 12.32 15.43
CA SER A 104 15.22 13.37 14.54
C SER A 104 13.68 13.38 14.46
N LEU A 105 13.03 12.24 14.71
CA LEU A 105 11.58 12.10 14.67
C LEU A 105 10.98 12.15 16.07
N SER A 106 10.17 13.18 16.35
CA SER A 106 9.44 13.25 17.62
C SER A 106 8.39 12.14 17.73
N PHE A 107 8.08 11.71 18.95
CA PHE A 107 7.03 10.70 19.20
C PHE A 107 5.68 11.09 18.56
N GLY A 108 5.30 12.38 18.63
CA GLY A 108 4.07 12.88 18.01
C GLY A 108 4.07 12.70 16.50
N ALA A 109 5.17 13.03 15.83
CA ALA A 109 5.31 12.85 14.39
C ALA A 109 5.30 11.34 14.00
N ALA A 110 5.89 10.49 14.80
CA ALA A 110 5.84 9.03 14.57
C ALA A 110 4.41 8.49 14.68
N VAL A 111 3.65 8.94 15.68
CA VAL A 111 2.22 8.60 15.85
C VAL A 111 1.41 9.12 14.65
N GLU A 112 1.63 10.36 14.22
CA GLU A 112 0.95 10.94 13.05
C GLU A 112 1.17 10.10 11.79
N LEU A 113 2.41 9.74 11.49
CA LEU A 113 2.75 8.89 10.35
C LEU A 113 2.10 7.49 10.45
N ALA A 114 2.11 6.88 11.63
CA ALA A 114 1.49 5.57 11.84
C ALA A 114 -0.03 5.58 11.68
N VAL A 115 -0.69 6.69 12.03
CA VAL A 115 -2.15 6.84 11.98
C VAL A 115 -2.64 7.36 10.62
N ALA A 116 -1.82 8.10 9.88
CA ALA A 116 -2.19 8.68 8.59
C ALA A 116 -2.71 7.64 7.59
N MET A 117 -2.07 6.48 7.50
CA MET A 117 -2.47 5.41 6.58
C MET A 117 -3.84 4.81 6.95
N PRO A 118 -4.13 4.36 8.19
CA PRO A 118 -5.45 3.91 8.59
C PRO A 118 -6.55 4.95 8.39
N LEU A 119 -6.28 6.22 8.73
CA LEU A 119 -7.26 7.29 8.56
C LEU A 119 -7.59 7.55 7.08
N SER A 120 -6.64 7.36 6.18
CA SER A 120 -6.86 7.51 4.75
C SER A 120 -7.84 6.48 4.18
N TRP A 121 -7.95 5.32 4.82
CA TRP A 121 -8.87 4.25 4.44
C TRP A 121 -10.28 4.39 5.04
N LEU A 122 -10.44 5.20 6.08
CA LEU A 122 -11.71 5.36 6.79
C LEU A 122 -12.88 5.72 5.86
N PRO A 123 -12.75 6.64 4.88
CA PRO A 123 -13.84 6.94 3.95
C PRO A 123 -14.18 5.78 3.02
N LEU A 124 -13.21 4.92 2.69
CA LEU A 124 -13.34 3.85 1.71
C LEU A 124 -13.91 2.55 2.30
N ILE A 125 -13.72 2.30 3.60
CA ILE A 125 -14.14 1.04 4.23
C ILE A 125 -15.65 0.83 4.16
N SER A 126 -16.43 1.90 4.20
CA SER A 126 -17.88 1.84 4.09
C SER A 126 -18.34 1.35 2.70
N ASP A 127 -17.57 1.64 1.66
CA ASP A 127 -17.88 1.23 0.30
C ASP A 127 -17.66 -0.27 0.09
N TYR A 128 -16.67 -0.83 0.77
CA TYR A 128 -16.42 -2.28 0.74
C TYR A 128 -17.43 -3.10 1.57
N THR A 129 -17.96 -2.52 2.64
CA THR A 129 -18.78 -3.26 3.60
C THR A 129 -20.29 -3.07 3.40
N ARG A 130 -20.72 -2.05 2.67
CA ARG A 130 -22.16 -1.74 2.47
C ARG A 130 -22.93 -2.82 1.73
N GLU A 131 -22.28 -3.57 0.83
CA GLU A 131 -22.90 -4.63 0.03
C GLU A 131 -22.78 -6.01 0.70
N ALA A 132 -22.18 -6.07 1.89
CA ALA A 132 -22.07 -7.32 2.63
C ALA A 132 -23.42 -7.72 3.25
N GLU A 133 -23.76 -9.02 3.24
CA GLU A 133 -24.98 -9.54 3.89
C GLU A 133 -25.06 -9.15 5.37
N LYS A 134 -23.91 -9.06 6.05
CA LYS A 134 -23.80 -8.65 7.45
C LYS A 134 -22.79 -7.48 7.59
N PRO A 135 -23.20 -6.24 7.34
CA PRO A 135 -22.29 -5.09 7.28
C PRO A 135 -21.45 -4.90 8.56
N PHE A 136 -22.06 -5.05 9.72
CA PHE A 136 -21.33 -4.92 10.99
C PHE A 136 -20.23 -5.98 11.16
N ALA A 137 -20.52 -7.24 10.86
CA ALA A 137 -19.54 -8.32 10.94
C ALA A 137 -18.41 -8.11 9.90
N ALA A 138 -18.76 -7.67 8.70
CA ALA A 138 -17.79 -7.35 7.66
C ALA A 138 -16.87 -6.20 8.07
N THR A 139 -17.43 -5.12 8.63
CA THR A 139 -16.65 -3.97 9.13
C THR A 139 -15.73 -4.40 10.27
N LEU A 140 -16.25 -5.15 11.25
CA LEU A 140 -15.45 -5.63 12.38
C LEU A 140 -14.29 -6.51 11.91
N ALA A 141 -14.57 -7.49 11.03
CA ALA A 141 -13.56 -8.38 10.49
C ALA A 141 -12.50 -7.59 9.71
N SER A 142 -12.91 -6.66 8.85
CA SER A 142 -11.99 -5.81 8.09
C SER A 142 -11.12 -4.97 9.01
N THR A 143 -11.69 -4.35 10.03
CA THR A 143 -10.96 -3.48 10.96
C THR A 143 -9.94 -4.28 11.78
N VAL A 144 -10.32 -5.43 12.32
CA VAL A 144 -9.41 -6.30 13.09
C VAL A 144 -8.28 -6.81 12.21
N THR A 145 -8.62 -7.33 11.01
CA THR A 145 -7.62 -7.84 10.06
C THR A 145 -6.66 -6.74 9.64
N TYR A 146 -7.19 -5.56 9.29
CA TYR A 146 -6.37 -4.41 8.93
C TYR A 146 -5.43 -4.00 10.07
N GLY A 147 -5.92 -3.90 11.30
CA GLY A 147 -5.12 -3.55 12.47
C GLY A 147 -3.98 -4.54 12.70
N VAL A 148 -4.28 -5.85 12.71
CA VAL A 148 -3.27 -6.89 12.93
C VAL A 148 -2.22 -6.90 11.83
N VAL A 149 -2.65 -6.86 10.55
CA VAL A 149 -1.73 -6.88 9.40
C VAL A 149 -0.89 -5.61 9.34
N SER A 150 -1.47 -4.44 9.60
CA SER A 150 -0.71 -3.17 9.63
C SER A 150 0.34 -3.17 10.73
N CYS A 151 0.01 -3.61 11.94
CA CYS A 151 0.99 -3.74 13.03
C CYS A 151 2.14 -4.70 12.63
N TRP A 152 1.80 -5.82 12.01
CA TRP A 152 2.79 -6.77 11.49
C TRP A 152 3.72 -6.12 10.46
N MET A 153 3.16 -5.40 9.49
CA MET A 153 3.94 -4.74 8.44
C MET A 153 4.82 -3.60 8.99
N TYR A 154 4.32 -2.83 9.95
CA TYR A 154 5.12 -1.79 10.61
C TYR A 154 6.30 -2.39 11.39
N LEU A 155 6.10 -3.50 12.11
CA LEU A 155 7.18 -4.17 12.83
C LEU A 155 8.24 -4.69 11.87
N ILE A 156 7.84 -5.29 10.75
CA ILE A 156 8.80 -5.77 9.74
C ILE A 156 9.52 -4.60 9.07
N GLY A 157 8.80 -3.57 8.66
CA GLY A 157 9.39 -2.40 8.00
C GLY A 157 10.41 -1.69 8.89
N MET A 158 10.05 -1.46 10.14
CA MET A 158 10.94 -0.87 11.14
C MET A 158 12.16 -1.77 11.43
N GLY A 159 11.91 -3.07 11.62
CA GLY A 159 12.99 -4.04 11.81
C GLY A 159 13.93 -4.12 10.60
N ALA A 160 13.38 -4.05 9.38
CA ALA A 160 14.15 -4.04 8.14
C ALA A 160 15.02 -2.79 8.01
N ALA A 161 14.47 -1.61 8.32
CA ALA A 161 15.22 -0.36 8.31
C ALA A 161 16.37 -0.36 9.32
N ILE A 162 16.13 -0.86 10.54
CA ILE A 162 17.16 -1.01 11.57
C ILE A 162 18.23 -2.02 11.15
N TYR A 163 17.82 -3.16 10.58
CA TYR A 163 18.73 -4.22 10.15
C TYR A 163 19.64 -3.78 8.99
N THR A 164 19.09 -3.08 8.00
CA THR A 164 19.83 -2.69 6.79
C THR A 164 20.45 -1.31 6.88
N GLY A 165 19.96 -0.45 7.77
CA GLY A 165 20.31 0.98 7.80
C GLY A 165 19.80 1.75 6.59
N GLN A 166 18.84 1.18 5.85
CA GLN A 166 18.26 1.75 4.62
C GLN A 166 16.78 2.01 4.79
N SER A 167 16.30 3.07 4.15
CA SER A 167 14.86 3.39 4.06
C SER A 167 14.23 3.00 2.72
N ASP A 168 15.05 2.69 1.72
CA ASP A 168 14.60 2.27 0.39
C ASP A 168 14.31 0.76 0.37
N ILE A 169 13.08 0.40 0.03
CA ILE A 169 12.63 -1.00 -0.04
C ILE A 169 13.47 -1.85 -1.00
N ALA A 170 13.94 -1.28 -2.12
CA ALA A 170 14.76 -2.00 -3.07
C ALA A 170 16.12 -2.39 -2.44
N GLN A 171 16.77 -1.47 -1.74
CA GLN A 171 18.02 -1.72 -1.05
C GLN A 171 17.84 -2.71 0.10
N ILE A 172 16.76 -2.60 0.86
CA ILE A 172 16.40 -3.53 1.93
C ILE A 172 16.28 -4.96 1.39
N LEU A 173 15.55 -5.16 0.30
CA LEU A 173 15.33 -6.48 -0.30
C LEU A 173 16.63 -7.07 -0.88
N LEU A 174 17.46 -6.24 -1.50
CA LEU A 174 18.76 -6.67 -2.01
C LEU A 174 19.71 -7.10 -0.88
N GLN A 175 19.80 -6.31 0.20
CA GLN A 175 20.64 -6.65 1.36
C GLN A 175 20.11 -7.87 2.14
N ALA A 176 18.79 -8.07 2.17
CA ALA A 176 18.17 -9.25 2.77
C ALA A 176 18.40 -10.53 1.94
N GLY A 177 19.10 -10.44 0.80
CA GLY A 177 19.38 -11.59 -0.07
C GLY A 177 18.18 -12.06 -0.89
N LEU A 178 17.07 -11.29 -0.94
CA LEU A 178 15.87 -11.62 -1.69
C LEU A 178 16.00 -11.24 -3.17
N GLY A 179 16.95 -10.38 -3.51
CA GLY A 179 17.35 -10.05 -4.86
C GLY A 179 16.20 -9.63 -5.77
N VAL A 180 16.32 -9.97 -7.04
CA VAL A 180 15.35 -9.62 -8.10
C VAL A 180 13.96 -10.22 -7.84
N ALA A 181 13.87 -11.39 -7.22
CA ALA A 181 12.58 -12.03 -6.95
C ALA A 181 11.70 -11.20 -6.01
N GLY A 182 12.28 -10.66 -4.93
CA GLY A 182 11.57 -9.78 -4.02
C GLY A 182 11.11 -8.49 -4.69
N LEU A 183 11.98 -7.88 -5.51
CA LEU A 183 11.66 -6.68 -6.26
C LEU A 183 10.52 -6.90 -7.28
N LEU A 184 10.53 -8.02 -8.00
CA LEU A 184 9.44 -8.39 -8.92
C LEU A 184 8.10 -8.52 -8.18
N ILE A 185 8.07 -9.15 -7.00
CA ILE A 185 6.86 -9.27 -6.20
C ILE A 185 6.33 -7.87 -5.82
N VAL A 186 7.20 -6.95 -5.43
CA VAL A 186 6.82 -5.56 -5.09
C VAL A 186 6.25 -4.85 -6.32
N VAL A 187 6.88 -4.94 -7.49
CA VAL A 187 6.38 -4.31 -8.73
C VAL A 187 5.00 -4.85 -9.11
N PHE A 188 4.82 -6.18 -9.11
CA PHE A 188 3.51 -6.78 -9.39
C PHE A 188 2.45 -6.36 -8.38
N SER A 189 2.81 -6.32 -7.10
CA SER A 189 1.92 -5.84 -6.04
C SER A 189 1.48 -4.40 -6.29
N THR A 190 2.41 -3.52 -6.64
CA THR A 190 2.11 -2.12 -6.92
C THR A 190 1.08 -1.97 -8.04
N VAL A 191 1.23 -2.71 -9.13
CA VAL A 191 0.29 -2.67 -10.26
C VAL A 191 -1.09 -3.17 -9.85
N THR A 192 -1.18 -4.30 -9.13
CA THR A 192 -2.46 -4.89 -8.73
C THR A 192 -3.19 -4.07 -7.69
N VAL A 193 -2.48 -3.51 -6.70
CA VAL A 193 -3.06 -2.68 -5.65
C VAL A 193 -3.54 -1.34 -6.21
N SER A 194 -2.75 -0.69 -7.06
CA SER A 194 -3.14 0.57 -7.71
C SER A 194 -4.42 0.41 -8.54
N TYR A 195 -4.57 -0.70 -9.25
CA TYR A 195 -5.80 -1.00 -9.98
C TYR A 195 -7.01 -1.12 -9.05
N THR A 196 -6.88 -1.83 -7.93
CA THR A 196 -7.96 -2.01 -6.95
C THR A 196 -8.42 -0.68 -6.37
N HIS A 197 -7.48 0.22 -6.06
CA HIS A 197 -7.77 1.56 -5.57
C HIS A 197 -8.53 2.41 -6.60
N LEU A 198 -8.10 2.40 -7.85
CA LEU A 198 -8.73 3.20 -8.91
C LEU A 198 -10.13 2.70 -9.23
N ARG A 199 -10.36 1.38 -9.23
CA ARG A 199 -11.69 0.81 -9.50
C ARG A 199 -12.71 1.06 -8.39
N ALA A 200 -12.29 1.11 -7.13
CA ALA A 200 -13.16 1.47 -6.03
C ALA A 200 -13.79 2.86 -6.24
N HIS A 201 -13.07 3.75 -6.94
CA HIS A 201 -13.54 5.10 -7.28
C HIS A 201 -14.55 5.12 -8.43
N GLU A 202 -14.44 4.22 -9.41
CA GLU A 202 -15.40 4.16 -10.53
C GLU A 202 -16.81 3.81 -10.06
N THR A 203 -16.93 2.95 -9.05
CA THR A 203 -18.22 2.54 -8.50
C THR A 203 -18.97 3.72 -7.86
N ASP A 204 -18.24 4.68 -7.29
CA ASP A 204 -18.84 5.90 -6.71
C ASP A 204 -19.33 6.90 -7.76
N SER A 205 -18.71 6.95 -8.95
CA SER A 205 -19.08 7.89 -10.01
C SER A 205 -20.37 7.52 -10.75
N TYR A 206 -20.81 6.26 -10.71
CA TYR A 206 -22.07 5.81 -11.29
C TYR A 206 -23.28 5.97 -10.37
N LEU A 207 -23.08 6.41 -9.13
CA LEU A 207 -24.13 6.54 -8.11
C LEU A 207 -24.50 8.01 -7.78
N VAL A 208 -24.06 8.97 -8.60
CA VAL A 208 -24.42 10.40 -8.51
C VAL A 208 -25.49 10.78 -9.60
#